data_19049e05fcae24c47a245ef875a36168
#
_entry.id   19049e05fcae24c47a245ef875a36168
#
_cell.length_a   1.000
_cell.length_b   1.000
_cell.length_c   1.000
_cell.angle_alpha   90.00
_cell.angle_beta   90.00
_cell.angle_gamma   90.00
#
_symmetry.space_group_name_H-M   'P 1'
#
loop_
_entity.id
_entity.type
_entity.pdbx_description
1 polymer ?
#
loop_
_entity_poly.entity_id
_entity_poly.type
_entity_poly.pdbx_seq_one_letter_code
_entity_poly.pdbx_strand_id
1 'polypeptide(L)'
;MKPELNDKHEKIVSIPLVKGLIITLWGILALVLFQSAHLFLIRSFGILNLLVATLTIWFIVQRPYLKISGQWLKLEAGIELAAGIVFTFLVYTPVDFIYYISIGIFFIIILQFIYGYALLNTGVYNVPNLVMRFVTLMSGVVVGVTLFSGMVGFSQAFLVVGVFSFVYGIINIRYGLTLKSDVLGTIK
;
A
#
# COMPACT_ATOMS: atom_id res chain seq x y z
N MET A 1 -24.65 -22.64 11.81
CA MET A 1 -23.37 -21.88 11.68
C MET A 1 -23.60 -20.53 12.32
N LYS A 2 -22.79 -20.14 13.32
CA LYS A 2 -23.14 -18.99 14.19
C LYS A 2 -23.02 -17.67 13.42
N PRO A 3 -24.02 -16.77 13.45
CA PRO A 3 -24.03 -15.47 12.75
C PRO A 3 -22.84 -14.58 13.12
N GLU A 4 -22.31 -14.70 14.33
CA GLU A 4 -21.13 -13.95 14.78
C GLU A 4 -19.82 -14.26 14.00
N LEU A 5 -19.67 -15.50 13.50
CA LEU A 5 -18.49 -15.84 12.70
C LEU A 5 -18.53 -15.15 11.34
N ASN A 6 -19.72 -15.01 10.76
CA ASN A 6 -19.91 -14.39 9.45
C ASN A 6 -19.64 -12.87 9.49
N ASP A 7 -20.13 -12.19 10.51
CA ASP A 7 -19.90 -10.73 10.72
C ASP A 7 -18.41 -10.42 10.95
N LYS A 8 -17.69 -11.30 11.68
CA LYS A 8 -16.26 -11.16 11.93
C LYS A 8 -15.42 -11.37 10.67
N HIS A 9 -15.80 -12.33 9.81
CA HIS A 9 -15.14 -12.57 8.53
C HIS A 9 -15.37 -11.43 7.53
N GLU A 10 -16.56 -10.88 7.47
CA GLU A 10 -16.92 -9.77 6.58
C GLU A 10 -16.17 -8.49 6.93
N LYS A 11 -16.03 -8.17 8.22
CA LYS A 11 -15.23 -7.02 8.70
C LYS A 11 -13.74 -7.15 8.35
N ILE A 12 -13.18 -8.34 8.45
CA ILE A 12 -11.75 -8.59 8.19
C ILE A 12 -11.42 -8.46 6.69
N VAL A 13 -12.32 -8.87 5.82
CA VAL A 13 -12.14 -8.79 4.36
C VAL A 13 -12.20 -7.34 3.86
N SER A 14 -12.86 -6.45 4.59
CA SER A 14 -12.98 -5.03 4.23
C SER A 14 -11.68 -4.22 4.41
N ILE A 15 -10.72 -4.68 5.21
CA ILE A 15 -9.51 -3.90 5.54
C ILE A 15 -8.63 -3.59 4.33
N PRO A 16 -8.23 -4.56 3.45
CA PRO A 16 -7.48 -4.25 2.24
C PRO A 16 -8.23 -3.30 1.30
N LEU A 17 -9.57 -3.39 1.27
CA LEU A 17 -10.41 -2.50 0.48
C LEU A 17 -10.35 -1.07 1.01
N VAL A 18 -10.51 -0.88 2.34
CA VAL A 18 -10.41 0.44 2.99
C VAL A 18 -9.00 1.02 2.80
N LYS A 19 -7.95 0.22 2.99
CA LYS A 19 -6.57 0.60 2.72
C LYS A 19 -6.40 1.10 1.28
N GLY A 20 -6.89 0.34 0.31
CA GLY A 20 -6.85 0.71 -1.09
C GLY A 20 -7.58 2.02 -1.39
N LEU A 21 -8.76 2.23 -0.81
CA LEU A 21 -9.52 3.48 -0.94
C LEU A 21 -8.75 4.68 -0.40
N ILE A 22 -8.17 4.58 0.79
CA ILE A 22 -7.36 5.63 1.41
C ILE A 22 -6.20 6.02 0.50
N ILE A 23 -5.44 5.04 0.01
CA ILE A 23 -4.29 5.28 -0.87
C ILE A 23 -4.72 5.89 -2.21
N THR A 24 -5.82 5.40 -2.79
CA THR A 24 -6.38 5.95 -4.05
C THR A 24 -6.81 7.39 -3.89
N LEU A 25 -7.50 7.73 -2.79
CA LEU A 25 -7.93 9.11 -2.51
C LEU A 25 -6.75 10.05 -2.37
N TRP A 26 -5.68 9.62 -1.68
CA TRP A 26 -4.47 10.43 -1.62
C TRP A 26 -3.81 10.58 -3.00
N GLY A 27 -3.78 9.53 -3.80
CA GLY A 27 -3.28 9.60 -5.18
C GLY A 27 -4.02 10.66 -6.00
N ILE A 28 -5.36 10.68 -5.95
CA ILE A 28 -6.18 11.70 -6.61
C ILE A 28 -5.85 13.10 -6.07
N LEU A 29 -5.76 13.25 -4.75
CA LEU A 29 -5.43 14.51 -4.12
C LEU A 29 -4.08 15.04 -4.59
N ALA A 30 -3.07 14.17 -4.67
CA ALA A 30 -1.76 14.52 -5.17
C ALA A 30 -1.79 14.96 -6.64
N LEU A 31 -2.58 14.27 -7.49
CA LEU A 31 -2.76 14.62 -8.91
C LEU A 31 -3.43 15.99 -9.10
N VAL A 32 -4.29 16.41 -8.19
CA VAL A 32 -4.98 17.71 -8.28
C VAL A 32 -4.13 18.85 -7.71
N LEU A 33 -3.40 18.58 -6.61
CA LEU A 33 -2.72 19.63 -5.83
C LEU A 33 -1.19 19.68 -6.01
N PHE A 34 -0.61 18.89 -6.91
CA PHE A 34 0.84 18.72 -7.04
C PHE A 34 1.61 20.02 -7.29
N GLN A 35 0.98 21.06 -7.83
CA GLN A 35 1.62 22.35 -8.12
C GLN A 35 1.55 23.36 -6.96
N SER A 36 0.58 23.24 -6.06
CA SER A 36 0.21 24.34 -5.16
C SER A 36 0.33 24.03 -3.68
N ALA A 37 0.22 22.78 -3.25
CA ALA A 37 0.04 22.44 -1.84
C ALA A 37 1.05 21.39 -1.32
N HIS A 38 2.34 21.59 -1.61
CA HIS A 38 3.38 20.58 -1.32
C HIS A 38 3.43 20.16 0.15
N LEU A 39 3.46 21.12 1.09
CA LEU A 39 3.52 20.79 2.52
C LEU A 39 2.28 20.04 3.00
N PHE A 40 1.10 20.42 2.49
CA PHE A 40 -0.14 19.71 2.78
C PHE A 40 -0.10 18.27 2.25
N LEU A 41 0.41 18.05 1.04
CA LEU A 41 0.57 16.72 0.45
C LEU A 41 1.55 15.86 1.25
N ILE A 42 2.67 16.43 1.70
CA ILE A 42 3.63 15.73 2.56
C ILE A 42 2.96 15.28 3.87
N ARG A 43 2.30 16.21 4.57
CA ARG A 43 1.67 15.93 5.87
C ARG A 43 0.52 14.94 5.74
N SER A 44 -0.34 15.12 4.74
CA SER A 44 -1.44 14.19 4.48
C SER A 44 -0.91 12.80 4.12
N PHE A 45 0.18 12.68 3.36
CA PHE A 45 0.83 11.41 3.07
C PHE A 45 1.29 10.69 4.34
N GLY A 46 1.95 11.43 5.25
CA GLY A 46 2.37 10.88 6.54
C GLY A 46 1.19 10.39 7.38
N ILE A 47 0.17 11.22 7.55
CA ILE A 47 -1.03 10.86 8.33
C ILE A 47 -1.73 9.65 7.73
N LEU A 48 -1.87 9.59 6.41
CA LEU A 48 -2.50 8.44 5.74
C LEU A 48 -1.69 7.15 5.91
N ASN A 49 -0.35 7.22 5.88
CA ASN A 49 0.49 6.06 6.18
C ASN A 49 0.31 5.57 7.63
N LEU A 50 0.14 6.48 8.61
CA LEU A 50 -0.19 6.09 10.00
C LEU A 50 -1.55 5.38 10.08
N LEU A 51 -2.56 5.88 9.37
CA LEU A 51 -3.87 5.23 9.31
C LEU A 51 -3.79 3.85 8.66
N VAL A 52 -3.08 3.74 7.55
CA VAL A 52 -2.87 2.48 6.82
C VAL A 52 -2.11 1.47 7.68
N ALA A 53 -1.04 1.90 8.39
CA ALA A 53 -0.31 1.06 9.33
C ALA A 53 -1.22 0.53 10.45
N THR A 54 -2.06 1.39 11.01
CA THR A 54 -3.03 1.00 12.04
C THR A 54 -4.01 -0.06 11.53
N LEU A 55 -4.52 0.10 10.32
CA LEU A 55 -5.40 -0.88 9.67
C LEU A 55 -4.66 -2.20 9.41
N THR A 56 -3.40 -2.15 8.97
CA THR A 56 -2.58 -3.34 8.73
C THR A 56 -2.31 -4.09 10.05
N ILE A 57 -1.97 -3.38 11.12
CA ILE A 57 -1.78 -3.96 12.45
C ILE A 57 -3.08 -4.59 12.94
N TRP A 58 -4.20 -3.89 12.82
CA TRP A 58 -5.50 -4.43 13.18
C TRP A 58 -5.83 -5.72 12.42
N PHE A 59 -5.55 -5.76 11.11
CA PHE A 59 -5.71 -6.96 10.29
C PHE A 59 -4.87 -8.14 10.81
N ILE A 60 -3.61 -7.89 11.18
CA ILE A 60 -2.72 -8.90 11.74
C ILE A 60 -3.26 -9.48 13.05
N VAL A 61 -3.72 -8.60 13.96
CA VAL A 61 -4.25 -9.01 15.28
C VAL A 61 -5.51 -9.85 15.12
N GLN A 62 -6.35 -9.56 14.14
CA GLN A 62 -7.57 -10.32 13.88
C GLN A 62 -7.32 -11.69 13.21
N ARG A 63 -6.13 -11.93 12.65
CA ARG A 63 -5.77 -13.17 11.94
C ARG A 63 -4.50 -13.83 12.47
N PRO A 64 -4.46 -14.34 13.70
CA PRO A 64 -3.27 -14.95 14.28
C PRO A 64 -2.84 -16.25 13.58
N TYR A 65 -3.69 -16.83 12.70
CA TYR A 65 -3.44 -18.10 12.02
C TYR A 65 -2.57 -18.00 10.75
N LEU A 66 -2.27 -16.78 10.28
CA LEU A 66 -1.43 -16.57 9.09
C LEU A 66 0.05 -16.69 9.45
N LYS A 67 0.56 -17.93 9.67
CA LYS A 67 1.95 -18.15 10.13
C LYS A 67 3.02 -17.58 9.19
N ILE A 68 2.88 -17.72 7.89
CA ILE A 68 3.90 -17.25 6.90
C ILE A 68 3.58 -15.85 6.40
N SER A 69 2.35 -15.58 5.99
CA SER A 69 1.94 -14.24 5.54
C SER A 69 1.89 -13.22 6.68
N GLY A 70 1.75 -13.65 7.94
CA GLY A 70 1.73 -12.77 9.11
C GLY A 70 3.05 -12.04 9.36
N GLN A 71 4.19 -12.62 9.05
CA GLN A 71 5.50 -11.95 9.22
C GLN A 71 5.68 -10.83 8.20
N TRP A 72 5.26 -11.05 6.95
CA TRP A 72 5.34 -10.04 5.90
C TRP A 72 4.41 -8.86 6.13
N LEU A 73 3.21 -9.13 6.60
CA LEU A 73 2.27 -8.09 7.00
C LEU A 73 2.81 -7.25 8.18
N LYS A 74 3.52 -7.86 9.14
CA LYS A 74 4.19 -7.13 10.22
C LYS A 74 5.29 -6.22 9.69
N LEU A 75 6.09 -6.70 8.73
CA LEU A 75 7.12 -5.89 8.09
C LEU A 75 6.49 -4.73 7.29
N GLU A 76 5.43 -5.00 6.53
CA GLU A 76 4.67 -3.97 5.81
C GLU A 76 4.13 -2.91 6.77
N ALA A 77 3.47 -3.33 7.86
CA ALA A 77 2.97 -2.42 8.89
C ALA A 77 4.10 -1.59 9.55
N GLY A 78 5.27 -2.19 9.76
CA GLY A 78 6.45 -1.49 10.28
C GLY A 78 6.96 -0.42 9.32
N ILE A 79 7.01 -0.70 8.02
CA ILE A 79 7.42 0.26 6.98
C ILE A 79 6.39 1.39 6.86
N GLU A 80 5.09 1.06 6.85
CA GLU A 80 4.01 2.06 6.79
C GLU A 80 4.04 2.98 8.03
N LEU A 81 4.28 2.41 9.21
CA LEU A 81 4.41 3.18 10.46
C LEU A 81 5.63 4.10 10.42
N ALA A 82 6.79 3.59 10.01
CA ALA A 82 8.01 4.36 9.87
C ALA A 82 7.84 5.51 8.85
N ALA A 83 7.28 5.21 7.68
CA ALA A 83 6.94 6.21 6.68
C ALA A 83 5.97 7.26 7.25
N GLY A 84 4.92 6.83 7.95
CA GLY A 84 3.98 7.72 8.58
C GLY A 84 4.63 8.70 9.56
N ILE A 85 5.53 8.22 10.41
CA ILE A 85 6.29 9.05 11.36
C ILE A 85 7.22 10.01 10.62
N VAL A 86 8.00 9.50 9.66
CA VAL A 86 8.97 10.30 8.90
C VAL A 86 8.25 11.45 8.17
N PHE A 87 7.22 11.16 7.38
CA PHE A 87 6.53 12.18 6.59
C PHE A 87 5.65 13.13 7.43
N THR A 88 5.19 12.70 8.60
CA THR A 88 4.44 13.59 9.49
C THR A 88 5.35 14.54 10.27
N PHE A 89 6.50 14.06 10.74
CA PHE A 89 7.29 14.80 11.74
C PHE A 89 8.67 15.25 11.25
N LEU A 90 9.30 14.56 10.29
CA LEU A 90 10.67 14.82 9.88
C LEU A 90 10.82 15.47 8.52
N VAL A 91 9.85 15.29 7.61
CA VAL A 91 9.89 15.84 6.26
C VAL A 91 9.22 17.21 6.23
N TYR A 92 9.97 18.26 5.95
CA TYR A 92 9.48 19.64 5.91
C TYR A 92 9.55 20.28 4.52
N THR A 93 10.40 19.73 3.65
CA THR A 93 10.64 20.29 2.32
C THR A 93 10.30 19.28 1.21
N PRO A 94 9.98 19.75 -0.01
CA PRO A 94 9.81 18.87 -1.16
C PRO A 94 11.08 18.05 -1.50
N VAL A 95 12.26 18.58 -1.19
CA VAL A 95 13.55 17.86 -1.39
C VAL A 95 13.63 16.65 -0.46
N ASP A 96 13.36 16.86 0.84
CA ASP A 96 13.33 15.79 1.80
C ASP A 96 12.27 14.75 1.42
N PHE A 97 11.09 15.21 0.94
CA PHE A 97 10.04 14.30 0.47
C PHE A 97 10.54 13.38 -0.62
N ILE A 98 11.19 13.90 -1.66
CA ILE A 98 11.72 13.10 -2.77
C ILE A 98 12.74 12.08 -2.24
N TYR A 99 13.64 12.51 -1.37
CA TYR A 99 14.65 11.64 -0.80
C TYR A 99 14.04 10.48 -0.01
N TYR A 100 13.18 10.76 0.95
CA TYR A 100 12.59 9.74 1.81
C TYR A 100 11.58 8.85 1.07
N ILE A 101 10.80 9.41 0.12
CA ILE A 101 9.86 8.60 -0.66
C ILE A 101 10.57 7.65 -1.61
N SER A 102 11.71 8.05 -2.17
CA SER A 102 12.53 7.16 -3.02
C SER A 102 13.03 5.96 -2.23
N ILE A 103 13.48 6.16 -0.99
CA ILE A 103 13.84 5.07 -0.07
C ILE A 103 12.62 4.20 0.26
N GLY A 104 11.48 4.82 0.57
CA GLY A 104 10.23 4.12 0.87
C GLY A 104 9.75 3.24 -0.27
N ILE A 105 9.79 3.74 -1.51
CA ILE A 105 9.44 2.97 -2.71
C ILE A 105 10.37 1.77 -2.89
N PHE A 106 11.66 1.92 -2.61
CA PHE A 106 12.61 0.82 -2.67
C PHE A 106 12.24 -0.31 -1.69
N PHE A 107 11.83 0.02 -0.46
CA PHE A 107 11.31 -0.96 0.48
C PHE A 107 10.02 -1.63 0.00
N ILE A 108 9.10 -0.88 -0.62
CA ILE A 108 7.88 -1.44 -1.21
C ILE A 108 8.24 -2.44 -2.33
N ILE A 109 9.19 -2.12 -3.20
CA ILE A 109 9.67 -3.01 -4.26
C ILE A 109 10.18 -4.33 -3.68
N ILE A 110 11.05 -4.25 -2.66
CA ILE A 110 11.59 -5.44 -1.99
C ILE A 110 10.47 -6.28 -1.39
N LEU A 111 9.52 -5.66 -0.69
CA LEU A 111 8.38 -6.36 -0.11
C LEU A 111 7.53 -7.06 -1.16
N GLN A 112 7.22 -6.39 -2.27
CA GLN A 112 6.43 -6.98 -3.36
C GLN A 112 7.16 -8.15 -4.02
N PHE A 113 8.49 -8.04 -4.19
CA PHE A 113 9.31 -9.12 -4.73
C PHE A 113 9.28 -10.35 -3.81
N ILE A 114 9.55 -10.18 -2.52
CA ILE A 114 9.56 -11.27 -1.55
C ILE A 114 8.18 -11.92 -1.43
N TYR A 115 7.12 -11.11 -1.41
CA TYR A 115 5.77 -11.62 -1.33
C TYR A 115 5.37 -12.39 -2.61
N GLY A 116 5.75 -11.91 -3.79
CA GLY A 116 5.55 -12.62 -5.06
C GLY A 116 6.28 -13.96 -5.08
N TYR A 117 7.52 -13.98 -4.62
CA TYR A 117 8.33 -15.19 -4.50
C TYR A 117 7.71 -16.21 -3.53
N ALA A 118 7.22 -15.75 -2.36
CA ALA A 118 6.55 -16.61 -1.39
C ALA A 118 5.28 -17.24 -1.97
N LEU A 119 4.47 -16.48 -2.73
CA LEU A 119 3.28 -16.99 -3.41
C LEU A 119 3.62 -18.08 -4.43
N LEU A 120 4.67 -17.90 -5.22
CA LEU A 120 5.11 -18.89 -6.20
C LEU A 120 5.53 -20.20 -5.54
N ASN A 121 6.24 -20.13 -4.42
CA ASN A 121 6.74 -21.31 -3.70
C ASN A 121 5.63 -22.11 -2.99
N THR A 122 4.51 -21.49 -2.65
CA THR A 122 3.39 -22.23 -2.00
C THR A 122 2.58 -23.07 -2.98
N GLY A 123 2.78 -22.92 -4.29
CA GLY A 123 1.98 -23.59 -5.32
C GLY A 123 0.50 -23.18 -5.35
N VAL A 124 0.06 -22.36 -4.41
CA VAL A 124 -1.32 -21.84 -4.31
C VAL A 124 -1.30 -20.38 -4.76
N TYR A 125 -1.26 -20.16 -6.06
CA TYR A 125 -1.29 -18.80 -6.60
C TYR A 125 -2.45 -18.63 -7.58
N ASN A 126 -3.08 -17.47 -7.46
CA ASN A 126 -4.04 -16.99 -8.43
C ASN A 126 -3.29 -16.09 -9.43
N VAL A 127 -3.28 -16.48 -10.72
CA VAL A 127 -2.56 -15.76 -11.78
C VAL A 127 -2.88 -14.25 -11.80
N PRO A 128 -4.15 -13.80 -11.72
CA PRO A 128 -4.48 -12.37 -11.62
C PRO A 128 -3.78 -11.65 -10.46
N ASN A 129 -3.70 -12.27 -9.29
CA ASN A 129 -3.04 -11.67 -8.13
C ASN A 129 -1.51 -11.56 -8.32
N LEU A 130 -0.91 -12.56 -8.97
CA LEU A 130 0.52 -12.54 -9.29
C LEU A 130 0.83 -11.41 -10.31
N VAL A 131 0.01 -11.31 -11.37
CA VAL A 131 0.15 -10.24 -12.38
C VAL A 131 0.02 -8.85 -11.73
N MET A 132 -0.95 -8.64 -10.84
CA MET A 132 -1.12 -7.37 -10.14
C MET A 132 0.09 -7.00 -9.28
N ARG A 133 0.72 -7.97 -8.61
CA ARG A 133 1.95 -7.73 -7.85
C ARG A 133 3.12 -7.38 -8.75
N PHE A 134 3.24 -8.06 -9.89
CA PHE A 134 4.25 -7.74 -10.87
C PHE A 134 4.08 -6.32 -11.44
N VAL A 135 2.85 -5.90 -11.73
CA VAL A 135 2.54 -4.52 -12.16
C VAL A 135 2.93 -3.51 -11.07
N THR A 136 2.61 -3.79 -9.80
CA THR A 136 3.01 -2.93 -8.68
C THR A 136 4.53 -2.82 -8.56
N LEU A 137 5.23 -3.95 -8.68
CA LEU A 137 6.69 -3.99 -8.64
C LEU A 137 7.30 -3.16 -9.78
N MET A 138 6.88 -3.40 -11.01
CA MET A 138 7.39 -2.67 -12.18
C MET A 138 7.09 -1.17 -12.11
N SER A 139 5.88 -0.79 -11.71
CA SER A 139 5.54 0.62 -11.52
C SER A 139 6.36 1.27 -10.40
N GLY A 140 6.61 0.55 -9.31
CA GLY A 140 7.50 1.00 -8.24
C GLY A 140 8.93 1.24 -8.72
N VAL A 141 9.49 0.31 -9.53
CA VAL A 141 10.83 0.46 -10.12
C VAL A 141 10.89 1.71 -11.00
N VAL A 142 9.92 1.88 -11.90
CA VAL A 142 9.86 3.07 -12.78
C VAL A 142 9.83 4.36 -11.95
N VAL A 143 8.96 4.43 -10.96
CA VAL A 143 8.83 5.61 -10.08
C VAL A 143 10.12 5.82 -9.28
N GLY A 144 10.68 4.78 -8.66
CA GLY A 144 11.91 4.87 -7.89
C GLY A 144 13.09 5.39 -8.73
N VAL A 145 13.28 4.84 -9.93
CA VAL A 145 14.33 5.29 -10.87
C VAL A 145 14.09 6.75 -11.27
N THR A 146 12.85 7.11 -11.60
CA THR A 146 12.50 8.48 -12.03
C THR A 146 12.79 9.51 -10.94
N LEU A 147 12.45 9.21 -9.69
CA LEU A 147 12.71 10.09 -8.55
C LEU A 147 14.19 10.16 -8.21
N PHE A 148 14.87 9.02 -8.17
CA PHE A 148 16.28 8.94 -7.77
C PHE A 148 17.24 9.56 -8.80
N SER A 149 16.89 9.49 -10.08
CA SER A 149 17.69 10.08 -11.16
C SER A 149 17.69 11.61 -11.17
N GLY A 150 16.82 12.27 -10.38
CA GLY A 150 16.66 13.72 -10.41
C GLY A 150 16.09 14.28 -11.71
N MET A 151 15.52 13.42 -12.58
CA MET A 151 14.95 13.83 -13.87
C MET A 151 13.66 14.64 -13.72
N VAL A 152 13.06 14.64 -12.53
CA VAL A 152 11.78 15.32 -12.27
C VAL A 152 11.96 16.45 -11.27
N GLY A 153 11.29 17.57 -11.54
CA GLY A 153 11.21 18.68 -10.58
C GLY A 153 10.28 18.34 -9.40
N PHE A 154 10.34 19.19 -8.37
CA PHE A 154 9.61 18.95 -7.11
C PHE A 154 8.11 18.71 -7.29
N SER A 155 7.44 19.55 -8.07
CA SER A 155 6.01 19.38 -8.33
C SER A 155 5.72 18.09 -9.10
N GLN A 156 6.55 17.78 -10.08
CA GLN A 156 6.42 16.55 -10.87
C GLN A 156 6.62 15.29 -10.03
N ALA A 157 7.45 15.34 -8.97
CA ALA A 157 7.61 14.23 -8.05
C ALA A 157 6.30 13.87 -7.34
N PHE A 158 5.51 14.87 -6.90
CA PHE A 158 4.18 14.64 -6.33
C PHE A 158 3.21 14.03 -7.34
N LEU A 159 3.28 14.46 -8.61
CA LEU A 159 2.48 13.87 -9.69
C LEU A 159 2.84 12.39 -9.88
N VAL A 160 4.13 12.07 -9.98
CA VAL A 160 4.63 10.68 -10.18
C VAL A 160 4.23 9.79 -9.01
N VAL A 161 4.42 10.26 -7.77
CA VAL A 161 4.00 9.52 -6.56
C VAL A 161 2.48 9.41 -6.49
N GLY A 162 1.75 10.45 -6.92
CA GLY A 162 0.28 10.45 -7.00
C GLY A 162 -0.25 9.39 -7.95
N VAL A 163 0.31 9.30 -9.17
CA VAL A 163 -0.03 8.24 -10.13
C VAL A 163 0.26 6.85 -9.56
N PHE A 164 1.43 6.67 -8.97
CA PHE A 164 1.80 5.40 -8.32
C PHE A 164 0.82 5.01 -7.22
N SER A 165 0.50 5.96 -6.32
CA SER A 165 -0.44 5.72 -5.23
C SER A 165 -1.84 5.40 -5.73
N PHE A 166 -2.31 6.08 -6.78
CA PHE A 166 -3.59 5.80 -7.43
C PHE A 166 -3.65 4.36 -7.96
N VAL A 167 -2.65 3.95 -8.74
CA VAL A 167 -2.56 2.58 -9.31
C VAL A 167 -2.47 1.55 -8.18
N TYR A 168 -1.58 1.77 -7.21
CA TYR A 168 -1.40 0.87 -6.07
C TYR A 168 -2.67 0.75 -5.22
N GLY A 169 -3.39 1.85 -5.02
CA GLY A 169 -4.67 1.86 -4.33
C GLY A 169 -5.74 1.03 -5.04
N ILE A 170 -5.89 1.18 -6.36
CA ILE A 170 -6.82 0.36 -7.17
C ILE A 170 -6.48 -1.13 -7.08
N ILE A 171 -5.20 -1.49 -7.12
CA ILE A 171 -4.75 -2.89 -6.97
C ILE A 171 -5.17 -3.44 -5.60
N ASN A 172 -5.01 -2.67 -4.52
CA ASN A 172 -5.44 -3.07 -3.18
C ASN A 172 -6.96 -3.21 -3.06
N ILE A 173 -7.75 -2.30 -3.68
CA ILE A 173 -9.22 -2.40 -3.74
C ILE A 173 -9.61 -3.72 -4.42
N ARG A 174 -9.05 -4.01 -5.59
CA ARG A 174 -9.33 -5.24 -6.32
C ARG A 174 -8.97 -6.48 -5.49
N TYR A 175 -7.83 -6.47 -4.82
CA TYR A 175 -7.42 -7.54 -3.93
C TYR A 175 -8.44 -7.76 -2.79
N GLY A 176 -8.90 -6.69 -2.16
CA GLY A 176 -9.94 -6.75 -1.14
C GLY A 176 -11.25 -7.33 -1.65
N LEU A 177 -11.68 -6.95 -2.86
CA LEU A 177 -12.88 -7.49 -3.50
C LEU A 177 -12.75 -8.98 -3.83
N THR A 178 -11.58 -9.43 -4.32
CA THR A 178 -11.34 -10.85 -4.60
C THR A 178 -11.40 -11.69 -3.32
N LEU A 179 -10.78 -11.22 -2.23
CA LEU A 179 -10.88 -11.89 -0.94
C LEU A 179 -12.33 -12.01 -0.45
N LYS A 180 -13.15 -11.00 -0.71
CA LYS A 180 -14.57 -11.01 -0.35
C LYS A 180 -15.35 -12.06 -1.15
N SER A 181 -15.09 -12.18 -2.45
CA SER A 181 -15.74 -13.18 -3.32
C SER A 181 -15.37 -14.62 -2.93
N ASP A 182 -14.10 -14.87 -2.60
CA ASP A 182 -13.63 -16.20 -2.20
C ASP A 182 -14.26 -16.65 -0.88
N VAL A 183 -14.41 -15.74 0.09
CA VAL A 183 -15.08 -16.04 1.36
C VAL A 183 -16.58 -16.33 1.15
N LEU A 184 -17.27 -15.58 0.30
CA LEU A 184 -18.68 -15.78 0.01
C LEU A 184 -18.95 -17.03 -0.84
N GLY A 185 -18.00 -17.41 -1.72
CA GLY A 185 -18.07 -18.62 -2.54
C GLY A 185 -17.89 -19.92 -1.77
N THR A 186 -17.16 -19.86 -0.64
CA THR A 186 -16.90 -21.05 0.22
C THR A 186 -18.09 -21.37 1.15
N ILE A 187 -19.08 -20.48 1.25
CA ILE A 187 -20.27 -20.60 2.12
C ILE A 187 -21.46 -21.25 1.37
N LYS A 188 -21.37 -21.46 0.06
CA LYS A 188 -22.32 -22.25 -0.74
C LYS A 188 -21.90 -23.71 -0.81
#